data_c1a1f922d437cb34688671f81386cf15
#
_entry.id   c1a1f922d437cb34688671f81386cf15
#
_cell.length_a   1.000
_cell.length_b   1.000
_cell.length_c   1.000
_cell.angle_alpha   90.00
_cell.angle_beta   90.00
_cell.angle_gamma   90.00
#
_symmetry.space_group_name_H-M   'P 1'
#
loop_
_entity.id
_entity.type
_entity.pdbx_description
1 polymer ?
#
loop_
_entity_poly.entity_id
_entity_poly.type
_entity_poly.pdbx_seq_one_letter_code
_entity_poly.pdbx_strand_id
1 'polypeptide(L)'
;MSQKKTLIVDDSTVTRLMIRKIILDKYPDWEILEASSADDAKSLLTDHQDIDFFTLDQNMPGNLSGLDLAEDLKKNYKNTKVILITANIQDAIKNRAKLIGIDFVEKPVTAEKIISHLD
;
A
#
# COMPACT_ATOMS: atom_id res chain seq x y z
N MET A 1 21.31 -6.85 8.50
CA MET A 1 20.13 -6.00 8.36
C MET A 1 19.36 -6.41 7.14
N SER A 2 18.11 -6.65 7.30
CA SER A 2 17.32 -7.05 6.15
C SER A 2 16.79 -5.83 5.41
N GLN A 3 16.95 -5.86 4.10
CA GLN A 3 16.37 -4.89 3.21
C GLN A 3 14.94 -5.32 2.91
N LYS A 4 13.99 -4.42 3.14
CA LYS A 4 12.59 -4.70 2.86
C LYS A 4 12.21 -4.12 1.50
N LYS A 5 11.16 -4.69 0.92
CA LYS A 5 10.64 -4.23 -0.37
C LYS A 5 9.20 -3.79 -0.19
N THR A 6 8.89 -2.59 -0.66
CA THR A 6 7.55 -1.99 -0.54
C THR A 6 7.02 -1.67 -1.93
N LEU A 7 5.74 -1.97 -2.16
CA LEU A 7 5.05 -1.53 -3.36
C LEU A 7 3.99 -0.49 -2.98
N ILE A 8 4.13 0.71 -3.55
CA ILE A 8 3.20 1.83 -3.33
C ILE A 8 2.24 1.89 -4.51
N VAL A 9 0.94 1.73 -4.24
CA VAL A 9 -0.09 1.72 -5.28
C VAL A 9 -1.03 2.89 -5.06
N ASP A 10 -0.94 3.90 -5.93
CA ASP A 10 -1.75 5.12 -5.83
C ASP A 10 -1.69 5.82 -7.19
N ASP A 11 -2.79 6.33 -7.69
CA ASP A 11 -2.80 7.01 -8.99
C ASP A 11 -2.20 8.42 -8.92
N SER A 12 -1.99 8.97 -7.74
CA SER A 12 -1.38 10.28 -7.55
C SER A 12 0.14 10.16 -7.47
N THR A 13 0.83 10.72 -8.45
CA THR A 13 2.29 10.76 -8.45
C THR A 13 2.83 11.48 -7.21
N VAL A 14 2.18 12.57 -6.81
CA VAL A 14 2.61 13.34 -5.64
C VAL A 14 2.51 12.50 -4.37
N THR A 15 1.41 11.77 -4.21
CA THR A 15 1.23 10.91 -3.04
C THR A 15 2.28 9.81 -3.01
N ARG A 16 2.55 9.17 -4.14
CA ARG A 16 3.60 8.14 -4.20
C ARG A 16 4.96 8.70 -3.80
N LEU A 17 5.29 9.89 -4.29
CA LEU A 17 6.56 10.54 -3.94
C LEU A 17 6.64 10.84 -2.44
N MET A 18 5.56 11.29 -1.85
CA MET A 18 5.51 11.57 -0.41
C MET A 18 5.73 10.31 0.42
N ILE A 19 5.04 9.24 0.08
CA ILE A 19 5.17 7.96 0.80
C ILE A 19 6.59 7.42 0.63
N ARG A 20 7.11 7.46 -0.59
CA ARG A 20 8.47 7.01 -0.88
C ARG A 20 9.48 7.77 -0.03
N LYS A 21 9.37 9.10 0.02
CA LYS A 21 10.29 9.92 0.80
C LYS A 21 10.22 9.57 2.29
N ILE A 22 9.01 9.41 2.82
CA ILE A 22 8.83 9.06 4.22
C ILE A 22 9.52 7.74 4.55
N ILE A 23 9.31 6.73 3.72
CA ILE A 23 9.90 5.41 3.96
C ILE A 23 11.42 5.46 3.86
N LEU A 24 11.94 6.08 2.81
CA LEU A 24 13.39 6.12 2.59
C LEU A 24 14.13 7.02 3.57
N ASP A 25 13.47 8.03 4.14
CA ASP A 25 14.06 8.84 5.20
C ASP A 25 14.31 8.00 6.45
N LYS A 26 13.43 7.05 6.74
CA LYS A 26 13.56 6.17 7.90
C LYS A 26 14.39 4.92 7.59
N TYR A 27 14.18 4.34 6.41
CA TYR A 27 14.82 3.10 5.99
C TYR A 27 15.48 3.29 4.62
N PRO A 28 16.65 3.94 4.56
CA PRO A 28 17.26 4.29 3.26
C PRO A 28 17.67 3.09 2.40
N ASP A 29 17.79 1.90 3.01
CA ASP A 29 18.19 0.70 2.28
C ASP A 29 17.02 -0.08 1.69
N TRP A 30 15.78 0.33 1.97
CA TRP A 30 14.62 -0.38 1.45
C TRP A 30 14.44 -0.11 -0.04
N GLU A 31 13.95 -1.13 -0.75
CA GLU A 31 13.59 -1.00 -2.16
C GLU A 31 12.13 -0.57 -2.28
N ILE A 32 11.86 0.45 -3.09
CA ILE A 32 10.50 0.97 -3.29
C ILE A 32 10.11 0.78 -4.74
N LEU A 33 8.97 0.13 -4.96
CA LEU A 33 8.32 0.02 -6.25
C LEU A 33 7.04 0.84 -6.24
N GLU A 34 6.59 1.30 -7.40
CA GLU A 34 5.40 2.12 -7.53
C GLU A 34 4.50 1.61 -8.64
N ALA A 35 3.20 1.71 -8.42
CA ALA A 35 2.19 1.39 -9.42
C ALA A 35 1.07 2.43 -9.33
N SER A 36 0.46 2.77 -10.45
CA SER A 36 -0.61 3.77 -10.51
C SER A 36 -2.01 3.19 -10.48
N SER A 37 -2.13 1.87 -10.51
CA SER A 37 -3.41 1.16 -10.47
C SER A 37 -3.23 -0.25 -9.93
N ALA A 38 -4.34 -0.89 -9.61
CA ALA A 38 -4.30 -2.30 -9.18
C ALA A 38 -3.78 -3.21 -10.29
N ASP A 39 -4.14 -2.94 -11.54
CA ASP A 39 -3.66 -3.74 -12.66
C ASP A 39 -2.15 -3.62 -12.84
N ASP A 40 -1.61 -2.39 -12.73
CA ASP A 40 -0.16 -2.19 -12.78
C ASP A 40 0.55 -2.92 -11.64
N ALA A 41 -0.05 -2.89 -10.45
CA ALA A 41 0.50 -3.59 -9.29
C ALA A 41 0.56 -5.09 -9.54
N LYS A 42 -0.50 -5.67 -10.10
CA LYS A 42 -0.53 -7.10 -10.41
C LYS A 42 0.52 -7.48 -11.44
N SER A 43 0.75 -6.61 -12.43
CA SER A 43 1.81 -6.84 -13.42
C SER A 43 3.18 -6.87 -12.77
N LEU A 44 3.44 -5.97 -11.82
CA LEU A 44 4.71 -5.96 -11.08
C LEU A 44 4.90 -7.21 -10.24
N LEU A 45 3.81 -7.73 -9.67
CA LEU A 45 3.87 -8.92 -8.82
C LEU A 45 4.27 -10.18 -9.58
N THR A 46 4.15 -10.18 -10.90
CA THR A 46 4.63 -11.30 -11.72
C THR A 46 6.14 -11.47 -11.56
N ASP A 47 6.88 -10.36 -11.47
CA ASP A 47 8.34 -10.37 -11.37
C ASP A 47 8.85 -10.13 -9.95
N HIS A 48 7.98 -9.65 -9.05
CA HIS A 48 8.36 -9.25 -7.69
C HIS A 48 7.41 -9.88 -6.69
N GLN A 49 7.70 -11.11 -6.28
CA GLN A 49 6.82 -11.84 -5.35
C GLN A 49 7.26 -11.71 -3.89
N ASP A 50 8.34 -11.00 -3.64
CA ASP A 50 8.95 -10.86 -2.32
C ASP A 50 8.66 -9.50 -1.67
N ILE A 51 7.48 -8.95 -1.93
CA ILE A 51 7.06 -7.67 -1.36
C ILE A 51 6.72 -7.86 0.12
N ASP A 52 7.30 -7.03 0.98
CA ASP A 52 7.06 -7.07 2.42
C ASP A 52 5.90 -6.19 2.86
N PHE A 53 5.74 -5.04 2.20
CA PHE A 53 4.70 -4.07 2.53
C PHE A 53 4.02 -3.57 1.28
N PHE A 54 2.69 -3.41 1.36
CA PHE A 54 1.91 -2.75 0.33
C PHE A 54 1.23 -1.53 0.93
N THR A 55 1.29 -0.38 0.24
CA THR A 55 0.42 0.75 0.55
C THR A 55 -0.52 0.92 -0.64
N LEU A 56 -1.81 1.00 -0.38
CA LEU A 56 -2.84 1.03 -1.41
C LEU A 56 -3.78 2.21 -1.21
N ASP A 57 -4.13 2.91 -2.28
CA ASP A 57 -5.24 3.85 -2.25
C ASP A 57 -6.52 3.11 -2.65
N GLN A 58 -7.67 3.55 -2.15
CA GLN A 58 -8.95 2.91 -2.46
C GLN A 58 -9.44 3.29 -3.86
N ASN A 59 -9.39 4.58 -4.17
CA ASN A 59 -9.96 5.10 -5.41
C ASN A 59 -8.88 5.24 -6.48
N MET A 60 -8.84 4.29 -7.41
CA MET A 60 -7.87 4.26 -8.49
C MET A 60 -8.60 3.95 -9.80
N PRO A 61 -8.02 4.32 -10.96
CA PRO A 61 -8.62 3.97 -12.24
C PRO A 61 -8.58 2.47 -12.49
N GLY A 62 -9.48 2.00 -13.34
CA GLY A 62 -9.55 0.59 -13.70
C GLY A 62 -10.67 -0.13 -12.99
N ASN A 63 -10.67 -1.46 -13.09
CA ASN A 63 -11.77 -2.29 -12.59
C ASN A 63 -11.63 -2.69 -11.13
N LEU A 64 -10.45 -2.53 -10.56
CA LEU A 64 -10.19 -2.97 -9.19
C LEU A 64 -9.91 -1.78 -8.29
N SER A 65 -10.57 -1.77 -7.13
CA SER A 65 -10.28 -0.79 -6.08
C SER A 65 -9.10 -1.28 -5.24
N GLY A 66 -8.63 -0.41 -4.33
CA GLY A 66 -7.60 -0.79 -3.38
C GLY A 66 -8.02 -1.96 -2.52
N LEU A 67 -9.27 -1.98 -2.06
CA LEU A 67 -9.77 -3.10 -1.24
C LEU A 67 -9.89 -4.41 -2.03
N ASP A 68 -10.27 -4.32 -3.31
CA ASP A 68 -10.29 -5.51 -4.17
C ASP A 68 -8.88 -6.11 -4.28
N LEU A 69 -7.89 -5.26 -4.51
CA LEU A 69 -6.50 -5.69 -4.56
C LEU A 69 -6.05 -6.26 -3.22
N ALA A 70 -6.42 -5.60 -2.11
CA ALA A 70 -6.05 -6.04 -0.77
C ALA A 70 -6.56 -7.45 -0.47
N GLU A 71 -7.78 -7.76 -0.88
CA GLU A 71 -8.33 -9.11 -0.69
C GLU A 71 -7.48 -10.16 -1.41
N ASP A 72 -7.11 -9.87 -2.66
CA ASP A 72 -6.25 -10.78 -3.43
C ASP A 72 -4.88 -10.94 -2.79
N LEU A 73 -4.31 -9.84 -2.30
CA LEU A 73 -2.99 -9.88 -1.65
C LEU A 73 -3.02 -10.69 -0.37
N LYS A 74 -4.05 -10.56 0.44
CA LYS A 74 -4.13 -11.32 1.69
C LYS A 74 -4.33 -12.81 1.46
N LYS A 75 -4.96 -13.18 0.35
CA LYS A 75 -5.12 -14.59 -0.02
C LYS A 75 -3.80 -15.21 -0.50
N ASN A 76 -3.04 -14.45 -1.29
CA ASN A 76 -1.88 -14.98 -2.00
C ASN A 76 -0.55 -14.70 -1.30
N TYR A 77 -0.50 -13.69 -0.41
CA TYR A 77 0.72 -13.24 0.26
C TYR A 77 0.44 -13.03 1.74
N LYS A 78 0.30 -14.13 2.47
CA LYS A 78 -0.19 -14.10 3.86
C LYS A 78 0.72 -13.39 4.84
N ASN A 79 2.01 -13.36 4.56
CA ASN A 79 2.99 -12.75 5.46
C ASN A 79 3.27 -11.29 5.13
N THR A 80 2.61 -10.75 4.12
CA THR A 80 2.77 -9.38 3.68
C THR A 80 1.85 -8.46 4.48
N LYS A 81 2.36 -7.31 4.86
CA LYS A 81 1.54 -6.29 5.51
C LYS A 81 0.93 -5.36 4.46
N VAL A 82 -0.36 -5.10 4.59
CA VAL A 82 -1.09 -4.23 3.66
C VAL A 82 -1.68 -3.07 4.42
N ILE A 83 -1.46 -1.86 3.93
CA ILE A 83 -1.94 -0.61 4.52
C ILE A 83 -2.76 0.13 3.48
N LEU A 84 -4.04 0.38 3.78
CA LEU A 84 -4.88 1.20 2.91
C LEU A 84 -4.71 2.66 3.31
N ILE A 85 -4.22 3.49 2.40
CA ILE A 85 -3.97 4.92 2.64
C ILE A 85 -4.86 5.71 1.69
N THR A 86 -5.93 6.30 2.21
CA THR A 86 -6.93 6.92 1.34
C THR A 86 -7.61 8.11 2.00
N ALA A 87 -8.15 9.01 1.18
CA ALA A 87 -9.03 10.08 1.65
C ALA A 87 -10.47 9.61 1.78
N ASN A 88 -10.77 8.40 1.30
CA ASN A 88 -12.13 7.85 1.37
C ASN A 88 -12.35 7.21 2.74
N ILE A 89 -13.04 7.95 3.63
CA ILE A 89 -13.23 7.55 5.02
C ILE A 89 -14.66 7.05 5.30
N GLN A 90 -15.37 6.62 4.27
CA GLN A 90 -16.70 6.05 4.45
C GLN A 90 -16.65 4.82 5.34
N ASP A 91 -17.68 4.64 6.16
CA ASP A 91 -17.74 3.51 7.10
C ASP A 91 -17.63 2.16 6.40
N ALA A 92 -18.26 2.02 5.22
CA ALA A 92 -18.20 0.79 4.46
C ALA A 92 -16.75 0.43 4.09
N ILE A 93 -15.94 1.42 3.74
CA ILE A 93 -14.53 1.22 3.40
C ILE A 93 -13.74 0.79 4.63
N LYS A 94 -13.91 1.51 5.73
CA LYS A 94 -13.22 1.19 6.98
C LYS A 94 -13.59 -0.21 7.50
N ASN A 95 -14.88 -0.54 7.45
CA ASN A 95 -15.36 -1.84 7.92
C ASN A 95 -14.82 -2.97 7.06
N ARG A 96 -14.78 -2.80 5.74
CA ARG A 96 -14.25 -3.82 4.85
C ARG A 96 -12.75 -4.02 5.09
N ALA A 97 -11.99 -2.93 5.27
CA ALA A 97 -10.56 -3.02 5.58
C ALA A 97 -10.34 -3.82 6.87
N LYS A 98 -11.15 -3.57 7.88
CA LYS A 98 -11.07 -4.29 9.15
C LYS A 98 -11.38 -5.77 8.97
N LEU A 99 -12.39 -6.11 8.19
CA LEU A 99 -12.76 -7.50 7.93
C LEU A 99 -11.68 -8.25 7.16
N ILE A 100 -11.01 -7.58 6.23
CA ILE A 100 -9.90 -8.16 5.47
C ILE A 100 -8.67 -8.36 6.36
N GLY A 101 -8.55 -7.55 7.42
CA GLY A 101 -7.41 -7.61 8.33
C GLY A 101 -6.23 -6.76 7.88
N ILE A 102 -6.51 -5.62 7.27
CA ILE A 102 -5.47 -4.67 6.85
C ILE A 102 -5.56 -3.39 7.67
N ASP A 103 -4.46 -2.64 7.68
CA ASP A 103 -4.43 -1.35 8.37
C ASP A 103 -5.06 -0.27 7.52
N PHE A 104 -5.59 0.76 8.16
CA PHE A 104 -6.23 1.89 7.50
C PHE A 104 -5.56 3.18 7.96
N VAL A 105 -5.16 4.02 7.01
CA VAL A 105 -4.57 5.32 7.27
C VAL A 105 -5.31 6.37 6.44
N GLU A 106 -5.78 7.41 7.09
CA GLU A 106 -6.47 8.51 6.41
C GLU A 106 -5.46 9.52 5.87
N LYS A 107 -5.66 9.96 4.62
CA LYS A 107 -4.89 11.07 4.06
C LYS A 107 -5.27 12.36 4.77
N PRO A 108 -4.39 13.34 4.93
CA PRO A 108 -3.09 13.47 4.26
C PRO A 108 -2.01 12.58 4.89
N VAL A 109 -1.05 12.22 4.06
CA VAL A 109 0.06 11.35 4.45
C VAL A 109 1.04 12.12 5.32
N THR A 110 1.42 11.53 6.47
CA THR A 110 2.46 12.09 7.34
C THR A 110 3.42 10.98 7.73
N ALA A 111 4.66 11.36 8.06
CA ALA A 111 5.66 10.39 8.49
C ALA A 111 5.17 9.60 9.71
N GLU A 112 4.58 10.28 10.68
CA GLU A 112 4.09 9.68 11.90
C GLU A 112 3.07 8.58 11.62
N LYS A 113 2.10 8.85 10.73
CA LYS A 113 1.06 7.89 10.38
C LYS A 113 1.61 6.67 9.66
N ILE A 114 2.58 6.87 8.76
CA ILE A 114 3.11 5.78 7.94
C ILE A 114 4.08 4.92 8.73
N ILE A 115 5.04 5.52 9.40
CA ILE A 115 6.11 4.79 10.07
C ILE A 115 5.58 3.89 11.18
N SER A 116 4.54 4.32 11.89
CA SER A 116 3.96 3.50 12.96
C SER A 116 3.43 2.17 12.46
N HIS A 117 3.09 2.06 11.17
CA HIS A 117 2.59 0.82 10.58
C HIS A 117 3.71 -0.04 9.96
N LEU A 118 4.90 0.53 9.78
CA LEU A 118 6.01 -0.20 9.16
C LEU A 118 6.91 -0.90 10.20
N ASP A 119 6.86 -0.43 11.43
CA ASP A 119 7.62 -1.05 12.53
C ASP A 119 6.89 -2.29 13.10
#